data_ffa820e1ba744a37861b0c951a94084c
#
_entry.id   ffa820e1ba744a37861b0c951a94084c
#
_cell.length_a   1.000
_cell.length_b   1.000
_cell.length_c   1.000
_cell.angle_alpha   90.00
_cell.angle_beta   90.00
_cell.angle_gamma   90.00
#
_symmetry.space_group_name_H-M   'P 1'
#
loop_
_entity.id
_entity.type
_entity.pdbx_description
1 polymer ?
#
loop_
_entity_poly.entity_id
_entity_poly.type
_entity_poly.pdbx_seq_one_letter_code
_entity_poly.pdbx_strand_id
1 'polypeptide(L)'
;METRRSNKGAEYTERGILDILNRQFLVSPRWIINNLYVYNWESDYLAITRSMYAYEVEVKISLADYNKDFEKEGKHQVMQGWFEGRKQALYETGDWVRYGRPNYFYYCVPDGLVDPKDIPPYAGLAYVCGRNLRKVKDAPILHRDKFDPEAYKMADKFYYNWWNERRKARQIEGKDMKDEFRKSMKKVREKITVDAKIKAMEAFRNVCDYAYWPYGGRGVPGMRPKCSACGEECKLQCPKGKEFKNKIR
;
A
#
# COMPACT_ATOMS: atom_id res chain seq x y z
N MET A 1 24.55 -4.12 34.50
CA MET A 1 23.83 -5.08 33.64
C MET A 1 22.47 -4.46 33.36
N GLU A 2 22.35 -3.70 32.22
CA GLU A 2 21.08 -3.15 31.80
C GLU A 2 20.29 -4.24 31.06
N THR A 3 19.15 -4.58 31.61
CA THR A 3 18.22 -5.53 31.03
C THR A 3 17.67 -4.96 29.71
N ARG A 4 18.14 -5.52 28.59
CA ARG A 4 17.58 -5.26 27.25
C ARG A 4 16.09 -5.62 27.26
N ARG A 5 15.22 -4.62 27.34
CA ARG A 5 13.80 -4.79 27.02
C ARG A 5 13.70 -5.07 25.51
N SER A 6 13.60 -6.33 25.15
CA SER A 6 13.25 -6.72 23.78
C SER A 6 11.85 -6.21 23.51
N ASN A 7 11.71 -5.25 22.58
CA ASN A 7 10.43 -4.82 22.04
C ASN A 7 9.87 -5.93 21.14
N LYS A 8 9.51 -7.08 21.71
CA LYS A 8 8.77 -8.16 21.05
C LYS A 8 7.32 -7.69 20.89
N GLY A 9 6.98 -7.04 19.78
CA GLY A 9 5.59 -6.69 19.51
C GLY A 9 5.30 -5.57 18.49
N ALA A 10 6.28 -4.81 18.04
CA ALA A 10 6.05 -3.88 16.95
C ALA A 10 6.23 -4.61 15.61
N GLU A 11 5.14 -4.90 14.92
CA GLU A 11 5.18 -5.41 13.55
C GLU A 11 5.65 -4.28 12.63
N TYR A 12 6.92 -4.34 12.20
CA TYR A 12 7.48 -3.38 11.27
C TYR A 12 7.07 -3.74 9.84
N THR A 13 6.64 -2.74 9.09
CA THR A 13 6.50 -2.83 7.63
C THR A 13 7.69 -2.14 6.97
N GLU A 14 8.06 -2.57 5.78
CA GLU A 14 9.10 -1.92 4.97
C GLU A 14 8.85 -0.41 4.84
N ARG A 15 7.63 -0.01 4.50
CA ARG A 15 7.23 1.40 4.41
C ARG A 15 7.42 2.15 5.73
N GLY A 16 7.10 1.52 6.85
CA GLY A 16 7.30 2.11 8.19
C GLY A 16 8.78 2.36 8.50
N ILE A 17 9.67 1.45 8.08
CA ILE A 17 11.11 1.61 8.20
C ILE A 17 11.62 2.71 7.26
N LEU A 18 11.15 2.77 6.02
CA LEU A 18 11.49 3.84 5.07
C LEU A 18 11.05 5.22 5.60
N ASP A 19 9.89 5.33 6.24
CA ASP A 19 9.45 6.57 6.89
C ASP A 19 10.36 7.00 8.05
N ILE A 20 10.95 6.05 8.77
CA ILE A 20 11.95 6.33 9.82
C ILE A 20 13.26 6.80 9.19
N LEU A 21 13.76 6.09 8.17
CA LEU A 21 14.96 6.45 7.42
C LEU A 21 14.86 7.87 6.81
N ASN A 22 13.71 8.22 6.23
CA ASN A 22 13.47 9.54 5.67
C ASN A 22 13.57 10.67 6.72
N ARG A 23 13.29 10.38 7.99
CA ARG A 23 13.35 11.37 9.08
C ARG A 23 14.67 11.40 9.82
N GLN A 24 15.36 10.26 9.92
CA GLN A 24 16.49 10.08 10.85
C GLN A 24 17.70 9.40 10.18
N PHE A 25 17.93 9.68 8.90
CA PHE A 25 19.06 9.01 8.23
C PHE A 25 20.42 9.34 8.87
N LEU A 26 21.36 8.40 8.73
CA LEU A 26 22.70 8.41 9.38
C LEU A 26 23.59 9.58 8.97
N VAL A 27 23.30 10.23 7.87
CA VAL A 27 24.01 11.40 7.33
C VAL A 27 23.02 12.44 6.84
N SER A 28 23.46 13.70 6.70
CA SER A 28 22.62 14.77 6.14
C SER A 28 22.60 14.66 4.61
N PRO A 29 21.55 14.12 4.00
CA PRO A 29 21.48 13.94 2.57
C PRO A 29 21.16 15.25 1.84
N ARG A 30 21.60 15.36 0.60
CA ARG A 30 21.09 16.33 -0.37
C ARG A 30 19.83 15.84 -1.05
N TRP A 31 19.80 14.55 -1.40
CA TRP A 31 18.66 13.87 -2.01
C TRP A 31 18.38 12.56 -1.31
N ILE A 32 17.12 12.24 -1.13
CA ILE A 32 16.62 10.94 -0.66
C ILE A 32 15.67 10.41 -1.72
N ILE A 33 15.82 9.15 -2.06
CA ILE A 33 15.01 8.47 -3.06
C ILE A 33 14.71 7.07 -2.57
N ASN A 34 13.43 6.72 -2.52
CA ASN A 34 12.99 5.37 -2.16
C ASN A 34 12.60 4.59 -3.42
N ASN A 35 12.81 3.28 -3.39
CA ASN A 35 12.37 2.33 -4.41
C ASN A 35 12.78 2.76 -5.84
N LEU A 36 14.07 3.03 -6.03
CA LEU A 36 14.59 3.50 -7.30
C LEU A 36 15.60 2.53 -7.90
N TYR A 37 15.41 2.22 -9.16
CA TYR A 37 16.34 1.41 -9.94
C TYR A 37 17.50 2.29 -10.42
N VAL A 38 18.59 2.32 -9.65
CA VAL A 38 19.77 3.18 -9.96
C VAL A 38 20.89 2.37 -10.59
N TYR A 39 21.31 1.33 -9.91
CA TYR A 39 22.33 0.38 -10.37
C TYR A 39 21.68 -0.72 -11.22
N ASN A 40 22.15 -1.94 -11.17
CA ASN A 40 21.49 -3.06 -11.85
C ASN A 40 20.43 -3.76 -10.96
N TRP A 41 19.95 -3.07 -9.92
CA TRP A 41 18.91 -3.51 -8.99
C TRP A 41 18.12 -2.32 -8.47
N GLU A 42 16.98 -2.60 -7.86
CA GLU A 42 16.19 -1.61 -7.14
C GLU A 42 16.78 -1.39 -5.75
N SER A 43 17.03 -0.14 -5.39
CA SER A 43 17.44 0.29 -4.06
C SER A 43 16.20 0.67 -3.25
N ASP A 44 15.99 0.07 -2.08
CA ASP A 44 14.86 0.42 -1.20
C ASP A 44 14.98 1.88 -0.73
N TYR A 45 16.19 2.29 -0.39
CA TYR A 45 16.50 3.66 0.02
C TYR A 45 17.87 4.08 -0.49
N LEU A 46 17.93 5.18 -1.23
CA LEU A 46 19.16 5.79 -1.70
C LEU A 46 19.26 7.23 -1.19
N ALA A 47 20.35 7.55 -0.51
CA ALA A 47 20.65 8.90 -0.08
C ALA A 47 21.96 9.39 -0.72
N ILE A 48 21.91 10.57 -1.34
CA ILE A 48 23.09 11.22 -1.89
C ILE A 48 23.45 12.43 -1.01
N THR A 49 24.65 12.46 -0.50
CA THR A 49 25.15 13.57 0.33
C THR A 49 25.46 14.82 -0.50
N ARG A 50 25.68 15.96 0.18
CA ARG A 50 26.15 17.18 -0.47
C ARG A 50 27.53 17.00 -1.12
N SER A 51 28.37 16.11 -0.58
CA SER A 51 29.67 15.75 -1.13
C SER A 51 29.60 14.75 -2.28
N MET A 52 28.37 14.41 -2.74
CA MET A 52 28.11 13.48 -3.82
C MET A 52 28.57 12.03 -3.53
N TYR A 53 28.45 11.59 -2.28
CA TYR A 53 28.58 10.19 -1.91
C TYR A 53 27.19 9.54 -1.79
N ALA A 54 27.07 8.35 -2.38
CA ALA A 54 25.84 7.55 -2.37
C ALA A 54 25.83 6.57 -1.19
N TYR A 55 24.76 6.61 -0.43
CA TYR A 55 24.42 5.65 0.62
C TYR A 55 23.19 4.86 0.18
N GLU A 56 23.34 3.57 0.04
CA GLU A 56 22.23 2.67 -0.22
C GLU A 56 21.86 1.92 1.06
N VAL A 57 20.59 1.81 1.34
CA VAL A 57 20.08 1.02 2.47
C VAL A 57 19.06 0.01 1.95
N GLU A 58 19.32 -1.24 2.24
CA GLU A 58 18.41 -2.34 2.02
C GLU A 58 17.61 -2.61 3.30
N VAL A 59 16.28 -2.60 3.18
CA VAL A 59 15.38 -2.79 4.32
C VAL A 59 14.95 -4.25 4.38
N LYS A 60 15.09 -4.89 5.54
CA LYS A 60 14.66 -6.26 5.78
C LYS A 60 13.84 -6.33 7.05
N ILE A 61 12.62 -6.88 6.96
CA ILE A 61 11.68 -6.95 8.08
C ILE A 61 11.65 -8.34 8.76
N SER A 62 12.24 -9.35 8.11
CA SER A 62 12.34 -10.71 8.64
C SER A 62 13.68 -11.35 8.31
N LEU A 63 14.07 -12.36 9.08
CA LEU A 63 15.30 -13.13 8.83
C LEU A 63 15.22 -13.89 7.49
N ALA A 64 14.03 -14.39 7.13
CA ALA A 64 13.82 -15.06 5.85
C ALA A 64 14.04 -14.10 4.68
N ASP A 65 13.55 -12.86 4.78
CA ASP A 65 13.76 -11.81 3.79
C ASP A 65 15.23 -11.38 3.68
N TYR A 66 15.91 -11.27 4.84
CA TYR A 66 17.36 -11.02 4.89
C TYR A 66 18.14 -12.12 4.18
N ASN A 67 17.88 -13.40 4.49
CA ASN A 67 18.57 -14.52 3.87
C ASN A 67 18.32 -14.61 2.37
N LYS A 68 17.11 -14.33 1.92
CA LYS A 68 16.74 -14.32 0.50
C LYS A 68 17.49 -13.26 -0.31
N ASP A 69 17.96 -12.19 0.31
CA ASP A 69 18.74 -11.16 -0.40
C ASP A 69 20.02 -11.75 -1.00
N PHE A 70 20.63 -12.74 -0.35
CA PHE A 70 21.86 -13.39 -0.80
C PHE A 70 21.69 -14.29 -2.03
N GLU A 71 20.46 -14.59 -2.44
CA GLU A 71 20.17 -15.24 -3.72
C GLU A 71 20.44 -14.28 -4.92
N LYS A 72 20.58 -12.98 -4.67
CA LYS A 72 20.94 -11.96 -5.65
C LYS A 72 22.47 -11.89 -5.84
N GLU A 73 23.10 -12.99 -6.23
CA GLU A 73 24.57 -13.12 -6.33
C GLU A 73 25.24 -11.94 -7.06
N GLY A 74 24.71 -11.49 -8.18
CA GLY A 74 25.28 -10.40 -8.97
C GLY A 74 25.39 -9.09 -8.23
N LYS A 75 24.40 -8.74 -7.37
CA LYS A 75 24.44 -7.56 -6.49
C LYS A 75 25.59 -7.65 -5.50
N HIS A 76 25.70 -8.78 -4.82
CA HIS A 76 26.72 -8.99 -3.77
C HIS A 76 28.14 -9.05 -4.33
N GLN A 77 28.32 -9.64 -5.52
CA GLN A 77 29.61 -9.62 -6.24
C GLN A 77 30.05 -8.20 -6.57
N VAL A 78 29.13 -7.36 -7.07
CA VAL A 78 29.42 -5.94 -7.35
C VAL A 78 29.78 -5.19 -6.06
N MET A 79 29.03 -5.42 -4.97
CA MET A 79 29.33 -4.80 -3.66
C MET A 79 30.74 -5.18 -3.15
N GLN A 80 31.19 -6.39 -3.40
CA GLN A 80 32.53 -6.88 -3.05
C GLN A 80 33.62 -6.35 -3.98
N GLY A 81 33.29 -5.62 -5.04
CA GLY A 81 34.27 -5.05 -5.97
C GLY A 81 34.74 -6.01 -7.06
N TRP A 82 33.98 -7.02 -7.39
CA TRP A 82 34.38 -8.00 -8.42
C TRP A 82 34.74 -7.35 -9.77
N PHE A 83 34.16 -6.19 -10.11
CA PHE A 83 34.45 -5.45 -11.34
C PHE A 83 35.53 -4.36 -11.20
N GLU A 84 36.11 -4.16 -10.02
CA GLU A 84 37.11 -3.07 -9.79
C GLU A 84 38.29 -3.12 -10.77
N GLY A 85 38.83 -4.32 -11.03
CA GLY A 85 39.94 -4.50 -11.98
C GLY A 85 39.57 -4.26 -13.45
N ARG A 86 38.30 -4.09 -13.81
CA ARG A 86 37.81 -3.85 -15.17
C ARG A 86 37.24 -2.44 -15.36
N LYS A 87 37.41 -1.58 -14.41
CA LYS A 87 36.80 -0.26 -14.35
C LYS A 87 37.04 0.55 -15.62
N GLN A 88 38.27 0.57 -16.13
CA GLN A 88 38.63 1.32 -17.31
C GLN A 88 37.90 0.85 -18.57
N ALA A 89 37.88 -0.45 -18.82
CA ALA A 89 37.15 -1.03 -19.94
C ALA A 89 35.64 -0.75 -19.85
N LEU A 90 35.08 -0.78 -18.65
CA LEU A 90 33.67 -0.46 -18.43
C LEU A 90 33.36 1.04 -18.69
N TYR A 91 34.28 1.95 -18.35
CA TYR A 91 34.15 3.37 -18.69
C TYR A 91 34.21 3.62 -20.19
N GLU A 92 35.09 2.93 -20.91
CA GLU A 92 35.25 3.05 -22.35
C GLU A 92 34.02 2.57 -23.13
N THR A 93 33.35 1.54 -22.63
CA THR A 93 32.10 0.99 -23.22
C THR A 93 30.83 1.65 -22.71
N GLY A 94 30.89 2.52 -21.70
CA GLY A 94 29.74 3.08 -21.03
C GLY A 94 29.00 2.12 -20.09
N ASP A 95 29.50 0.88 -19.94
CA ASP A 95 28.85 -0.16 -19.10
C ASP A 95 29.06 0.04 -17.60
N TRP A 96 29.94 0.95 -17.21
CA TRP A 96 30.24 1.21 -15.79
C TRP A 96 28.99 1.55 -14.96
N VAL A 97 28.00 2.19 -15.56
CA VAL A 97 26.71 2.50 -14.89
C VAL A 97 25.98 1.23 -14.49
N ARG A 98 26.04 0.21 -15.34
CA ARG A 98 25.44 -1.10 -15.09
C ARG A 98 26.08 -1.85 -13.92
N TYR A 99 27.39 -1.64 -13.73
CA TYR A 99 28.18 -2.29 -12.67
C TYR A 99 28.54 -1.33 -11.55
N GLY A 100 27.92 -0.14 -11.55
CA GLY A 100 28.06 0.83 -10.48
C GLY A 100 27.51 0.29 -9.16
N ARG A 101 28.08 0.83 -8.07
CA ARG A 101 27.66 0.53 -6.70
C ARG A 101 27.67 1.79 -5.85
N PRO A 102 26.98 1.81 -4.69
CA PRO A 102 27.02 2.94 -3.78
C PRO A 102 28.41 3.07 -3.13
N ASN A 103 28.70 4.25 -2.58
CA ASN A 103 29.90 4.42 -1.75
C ASN A 103 29.79 3.71 -0.42
N TYR A 104 28.57 3.62 0.13
CA TYR A 104 28.26 2.94 1.39
C TYR A 104 26.98 2.14 1.25
N PHE A 105 27.00 0.91 1.77
CA PHE A 105 25.86 0.03 1.75
C PHE A 105 25.49 -0.39 3.18
N TYR A 106 24.21 -0.30 3.52
CA TYR A 106 23.69 -0.67 4.84
C TYR A 106 22.51 -1.62 4.74
N TYR A 107 22.42 -2.53 5.68
CA TYR A 107 21.16 -3.17 6.04
C TYR A 107 20.47 -2.39 7.13
N CYS A 108 19.17 -2.19 7.01
CA CYS A 108 18.30 -1.61 8.03
C CYS A 108 17.22 -2.62 8.43
N VAL A 109 17.27 -3.07 9.67
CA VAL A 109 16.44 -4.16 10.16
C VAL A 109 15.86 -3.84 11.54
N PRO A 110 14.77 -4.50 11.98
CA PRO A 110 14.31 -4.46 13.38
C PRO A 110 15.43 -4.82 14.37
N ASP A 111 15.39 -4.20 15.55
CA ASP A 111 16.41 -4.40 16.59
C ASP A 111 16.59 -5.88 16.94
N GLY A 112 17.82 -6.38 16.81
CA GLY A 112 18.20 -7.75 17.11
C GLY A 112 17.76 -8.79 16.08
N LEU A 113 17.26 -8.41 14.92
CA LEU A 113 16.86 -9.35 13.86
C LEU A 113 18.05 -10.12 13.28
N VAL A 114 19.18 -9.44 13.08
CA VAL A 114 20.42 -9.98 12.52
C VAL A 114 21.58 -9.60 13.44
N ASP A 115 22.45 -10.55 13.78
CA ASP A 115 23.66 -10.25 14.59
C ASP A 115 24.65 -9.42 13.73
N PRO A 116 25.29 -8.38 14.28
CA PRO A 116 26.32 -7.61 13.58
C PRO A 116 27.46 -8.45 12.99
N LYS A 117 27.70 -9.65 13.50
CA LYS A 117 28.71 -10.58 13.00
C LYS A 117 28.31 -11.25 11.69
N ASP A 118 26.99 -11.41 11.48
CA ASP A 118 26.42 -12.05 10.28
C ASP A 118 26.27 -11.06 9.11
N ILE A 119 26.60 -9.78 9.34
CA ILE A 119 26.57 -8.75 8.30
C ILE A 119 27.83 -8.84 7.43
N PRO A 120 27.68 -8.91 6.11
CA PRO A 120 28.81 -8.98 5.19
C PRO A 120 29.86 -7.88 5.43
N PRO A 121 31.15 -8.15 5.11
CA PRO A 121 32.23 -7.18 5.34
C PRO A 121 32.05 -5.85 4.60
N TYR A 122 31.36 -5.86 3.45
CA TYR A 122 31.08 -4.67 2.64
C TYR A 122 29.88 -3.85 3.15
N ALA A 123 29.13 -4.34 4.14
CA ALA A 123 27.91 -3.71 4.62
C ALA A 123 28.01 -3.20 6.05
N GLY A 124 27.31 -2.10 6.32
CA GLY A 124 26.97 -1.63 7.65
C GLY A 124 25.63 -2.17 8.13
N LEU A 125 25.30 -1.89 9.38
CA LEU A 125 24.05 -2.30 10.02
C LEU A 125 23.43 -1.14 10.80
N ALA A 126 22.16 -0.91 10.57
CA ALA A 126 21.31 -0.04 11.36
C ALA A 126 20.11 -0.82 11.91
N TYR A 127 19.76 -0.60 13.16
CA TYR A 127 18.58 -1.15 13.79
C TYR A 127 17.48 -0.11 13.92
N VAL A 128 16.25 -0.56 13.69
CA VAL A 128 15.06 0.20 14.03
C VAL A 128 14.54 -0.23 15.39
N CYS A 129 14.53 0.71 16.34
CA CYS A 129 14.09 0.52 17.72
C CYS A 129 12.87 1.42 17.98
N GLY A 130 11.65 0.89 17.80
CA GLY A 130 10.43 1.70 17.84
C GLY A 130 10.39 2.70 16.71
N ARG A 131 10.50 4.00 17.02
CA ARG A 131 10.53 5.09 16.01
C ARG A 131 11.92 5.65 15.77
N ASN A 132 12.96 5.02 16.33
CA ASN A 132 14.32 5.53 16.26
C ASN A 132 15.21 4.61 15.43
N LEU A 133 16.19 5.22 14.76
CA LEU A 133 17.24 4.53 14.03
C LEU A 133 18.51 4.52 14.87
N ARG A 134 19.17 3.36 15.00
CA ARG A 134 20.42 3.21 15.71
C ARG A 134 21.45 2.53 14.80
N LYS A 135 22.54 3.23 14.50
CA LYS A 135 23.68 2.64 13.79
C LYS A 135 24.39 1.64 14.72
N VAL A 136 24.61 0.42 14.24
CA VAL A 136 25.21 -0.69 15.02
C VAL A 136 26.59 -1.05 14.48
N LYS A 137 26.73 -1.08 13.16
CA LYS A 137 28.00 -1.35 12.48
C LYS A 137 28.20 -0.31 11.37
N ASP A 138 29.36 0.30 11.31
CA ASP A 138 29.70 1.22 10.23
C ASP A 138 29.91 0.46 8.90
N ALA A 139 29.36 1.00 7.82
CA ALA A 139 29.66 0.50 6.50
C ALA A 139 31.06 0.97 6.07
N PRO A 140 31.89 0.11 5.49
CA PRO A 140 33.13 0.53 4.88
C PRO A 140 32.85 1.39 3.63
N ILE A 141 33.81 2.23 3.27
CA ILE A 141 33.75 2.92 1.98
C ILE A 141 34.09 1.91 0.88
N LEU A 142 33.16 1.70 -0.05
CA LEU A 142 33.35 0.72 -1.14
C LEU A 142 34.18 1.29 -2.29
N HIS A 143 34.05 2.60 -2.57
CA HIS A 143 34.87 3.37 -3.51
C HIS A 143 34.77 4.86 -3.20
N ARG A 144 35.68 5.66 -3.77
CA ARG A 144 35.76 7.12 -3.53
C ARG A 144 35.23 7.98 -4.68
N ASP A 145 34.76 7.36 -5.75
CA ASP A 145 34.22 8.09 -6.89
C ASP A 145 32.96 8.81 -6.50
N LYS A 146 32.76 10.00 -7.00
CA LYS A 146 31.57 10.80 -6.74
C LYS A 146 30.40 10.26 -7.55
N PHE A 147 29.24 10.29 -6.94
CA PHE A 147 28.00 9.95 -7.64
C PHE A 147 27.73 10.98 -8.75
N ASP A 148 27.53 10.50 -9.97
CA ASP A 148 27.22 11.35 -11.12
C ASP A 148 25.72 11.22 -11.47
N PRO A 149 24.92 12.26 -11.16
CA PRO A 149 23.48 12.22 -11.44
C PRO A 149 23.15 12.14 -12.93
N GLU A 150 23.96 12.71 -13.81
CA GLU A 150 23.71 12.69 -15.26
C GLU A 150 23.96 11.31 -15.83
N ALA A 151 25.09 10.69 -15.46
CA ALA A 151 25.42 9.34 -15.89
C ALA A 151 24.35 8.32 -15.46
N TYR A 152 23.76 8.48 -14.29
CA TYR A 152 22.67 7.64 -13.81
C TYR A 152 21.27 8.10 -14.29
N LYS A 153 21.19 9.14 -15.13
CA LYS A 153 19.93 9.71 -15.64
C LYS A 153 18.92 9.97 -14.51
N MET A 154 19.39 10.57 -13.44
CA MET A 154 18.61 10.73 -12.21
C MET A 154 17.37 11.58 -12.41
N ALA A 155 17.43 12.63 -13.24
CA ALA A 155 16.28 13.48 -13.53
C ALA A 155 15.12 12.67 -14.16
N ASP A 156 15.43 11.83 -15.15
CA ASP A 156 14.44 10.99 -15.82
C ASP A 156 13.84 9.96 -14.87
N LYS A 157 14.69 9.33 -14.05
CA LYS A 157 14.25 8.34 -13.06
C LYS A 157 13.37 8.96 -11.99
N PHE A 158 13.70 10.16 -11.52
CA PHE A 158 12.88 10.92 -10.57
C PHE A 158 11.52 11.26 -11.17
N TYR A 159 11.52 11.81 -12.38
CA TYR A 159 10.28 12.17 -13.06
C TYR A 159 9.39 10.94 -13.28
N TYR A 160 9.96 9.83 -13.74
CA TYR A 160 9.24 8.58 -13.97
C TYR A 160 8.66 8.02 -12.67
N ASN A 161 9.44 7.99 -11.58
CA ASN A 161 8.97 7.50 -10.28
C ASN A 161 7.83 8.38 -9.73
N TRP A 162 8.01 9.70 -9.74
CA TRP A 162 6.99 10.65 -9.34
C TRP A 162 5.70 10.52 -10.16
N TRP A 163 5.82 10.37 -11.48
CA TRP A 163 4.67 10.17 -12.35
C TRP A 163 3.93 8.88 -12.05
N ASN A 164 4.65 7.78 -11.83
CA ASN A 164 4.07 6.49 -11.47
C ASN A 164 3.32 6.55 -10.14
N GLU A 165 3.90 7.17 -9.11
CA GLU A 165 3.27 7.33 -7.81
C GLU A 165 1.97 8.16 -7.92
N ARG A 166 1.99 9.25 -8.66
CA ARG A 166 0.77 10.03 -8.92
C ARG A 166 -0.29 9.24 -9.69
N ARG A 167 0.14 8.44 -10.65
CA ARG A 167 -0.79 7.58 -11.41
C ARG A 167 -1.44 6.54 -10.51
N LYS A 168 -0.66 5.88 -9.64
CA LYS A 168 -1.17 4.91 -8.64
C LYS A 168 -2.16 5.58 -7.69
N ALA A 169 -1.81 6.75 -7.13
CA ALA A 169 -2.68 7.50 -6.23
C ALA A 169 -4.03 7.83 -6.90
N ARG A 170 -4.03 8.35 -8.13
CA ARG A 170 -5.26 8.63 -8.88
C ARG A 170 -6.10 7.38 -9.16
N GLN A 171 -5.47 6.23 -9.38
CA GLN A 171 -6.19 4.97 -9.57
C GLN A 171 -6.89 4.51 -8.28
N ILE A 172 -6.23 4.67 -7.13
CA ILE A 172 -6.81 4.35 -5.82
C ILE A 172 -7.98 5.28 -5.53
N GLU A 173 -7.81 6.60 -5.63
CA GLU A 173 -8.88 7.60 -5.45
C GLU A 173 -10.07 7.34 -6.37
N GLY A 174 -9.82 7.05 -7.64
CA GLY A 174 -10.88 6.75 -8.60
C GLY A 174 -11.62 5.44 -8.29
N LYS A 175 -10.96 4.45 -7.70
CA LYS A 175 -11.57 3.19 -7.25
C LYS A 175 -12.44 3.42 -6.02
N ASP A 176 -11.93 4.13 -5.04
CA ASP A 176 -12.66 4.44 -3.80
C ASP A 176 -13.91 5.28 -4.08
N MET A 177 -13.82 6.31 -4.95
CA MET A 177 -14.98 7.09 -5.39
C MET A 177 -16.04 6.24 -6.08
N LYS A 178 -15.63 5.29 -6.94
CA LYS A 178 -16.59 4.38 -7.60
C LYS A 178 -17.29 3.47 -6.61
N ASP A 179 -16.59 2.98 -5.61
CA ASP A 179 -17.15 2.10 -4.59
C ASP A 179 -18.09 2.86 -3.65
N GLU A 180 -17.76 4.08 -3.26
CA GLU A 180 -18.65 4.96 -2.50
C GLU A 180 -19.90 5.32 -3.28
N PHE A 181 -19.76 5.67 -4.56
CA PHE A 181 -20.88 5.92 -5.44
C PHE A 181 -21.81 4.70 -5.55
N ARG A 182 -21.27 3.49 -5.74
CA ARG A 182 -22.05 2.25 -5.73
C ARG A 182 -22.82 2.04 -4.44
N LYS A 183 -22.18 2.23 -3.29
CA LYS A 183 -22.82 2.09 -1.97
C LYS A 183 -23.96 3.11 -1.81
N SER A 184 -23.73 4.35 -2.19
CA SER A 184 -24.74 5.42 -2.15
C SER A 184 -25.92 5.12 -3.05
N MET A 185 -25.67 4.71 -4.29
CA MET A 185 -26.74 4.34 -5.25
C MET A 185 -27.54 3.13 -4.79
N LYS A 186 -26.91 2.15 -4.12
CA LYS A 186 -27.64 1.03 -3.52
C LYS A 186 -28.60 1.50 -2.45
N LYS A 187 -28.16 2.35 -1.52
CA LYS A 187 -29.03 2.94 -0.47
C LYS A 187 -30.20 3.73 -1.05
N VAL A 188 -29.96 4.54 -2.07
CA VAL A 188 -31.01 5.31 -2.75
C VAL A 188 -32.04 4.38 -3.40
N ARG A 189 -31.61 3.33 -4.10
CA ARG A 189 -32.51 2.33 -4.70
C ARG A 189 -33.35 1.62 -3.65
N GLU A 190 -32.74 1.20 -2.54
CA GLU A 190 -33.45 0.55 -1.42
C GLU A 190 -34.51 1.50 -0.85
N LYS A 191 -34.18 2.76 -0.63
CA LYS A 191 -35.13 3.77 -0.14
C LYS A 191 -36.30 4.00 -1.11
N ILE A 192 -36.03 4.20 -2.38
CA ILE A 192 -37.08 4.37 -3.41
C ILE A 192 -37.99 3.15 -3.46
N THR A 193 -37.45 1.96 -3.38
CA THR A 193 -38.24 0.71 -3.38
C THR A 193 -39.15 0.62 -2.16
N VAL A 194 -38.66 0.99 -0.98
CA VAL A 194 -39.46 1.02 0.25
C VAL A 194 -40.54 2.07 0.16
N ASP A 195 -40.22 3.30 -0.24
CA ASP A 195 -41.18 4.39 -0.38
C ASP A 195 -42.29 4.06 -1.41
N ALA A 196 -41.93 3.44 -2.54
CA ALA A 196 -42.88 3.00 -3.54
C ALA A 196 -43.81 1.91 -2.99
N LYS A 197 -43.28 0.97 -2.21
CA LYS A 197 -44.10 -0.06 -1.56
C LYS A 197 -45.08 0.56 -0.55
N ILE A 198 -44.60 1.49 0.29
CA ILE A 198 -45.45 2.18 1.28
C ILE A 198 -46.60 2.91 0.57
N LYS A 199 -46.28 3.71 -0.47
CA LYS A 199 -47.31 4.42 -1.25
C LYS A 199 -48.32 3.49 -1.89
N ALA A 200 -47.87 2.36 -2.47
CA ALA A 200 -48.76 1.36 -3.05
C ALA A 200 -49.69 0.73 -2.00
N MET A 201 -49.16 0.52 -0.79
CA MET A 201 -49.96 -0.03 0.32
C MET A 201 -50.98 0.97 0.87
N GLU A 202 -50.62 2.23 1.02
CA GLU A 202 -51.51 3.29 1.43
C GLU A 202 -52.64 3.50 0.39
N ALA A 203 -52.31 3.51 -0.89
CA ALA A 203 -53.27 3.57 -1.97
C ALA A 203 -54.23 2.35 -1.94
N PHE A 204 -53.73 1.16 -1.69
CA PHE A 204 -54.56 -0.04 -1.55
C PHE A 204 -55.50 0.04 -0.34
N ARG A 205 -54.99 0.54 0.81
CA ARG A 205 -55.80 0.73 2.03
C ARG A 205 -56.94 1.70 1.82
N ASN A 206 -56.72 2.74 1.03
CA ASN A 206 -57.78 3.73 0.70
C ASN A 206 -58.87 3.21 -0.24
N VAL A 207 -58.61 2.12 -0.95
CA VAL A 207 -59.56 1.53 -1.93
C VAL A 207 -60.29 0.29 -1.34
N CYS A 208 -59.70 -0.38 -0.36
CA CYS A 208 -60.27 -1.62 0.21
C CYS A 208 -60.45 -1.54 1.74
N ASP A 209 -61.65 -1.30 2.16
CA ASP A 209 -62.05 -1.23 3.58
C ASP A 209 -61.88 -2.54 4.35
N TYR A 210 -61.73 -3.66 3.64
CA TYR A 210 -61.58 -5.00 4.22
C TYR A 210 -60.12 -5.42 4.37
N ALA A 211 -59.15 -4.61 3.93
CA ALA A 211 -57.74 -4.95 4.06
C ALA A 211 -57.22 -4.63 5.46
N TYR A 212 -56.62 -5.55 6.12
CA TYR A 212 -55.92 -5.33 7.38
C TYR A 212 -54.56 -6.01 7.41
N TRP A 213 -53.67 -5.48 8.23
CA TRP A 213 -52.33 -6.02 8.41
C TRP A 213 -52.29 -6.85 9.70
N PRO A 214 -52.05 -8.15 9.63
CA PRO A 214 -51.86 -8.97 10.82
C PRO A 214 -50.66 -8.41 11.59
N TYR A 215 -50.77 -8.27 12.90
CA TYR A 215 -49.75 -7.77 13.83
C TYR A 215 -49.54 -6.24 13.90
N GLY A 216 -50.51 -5.43 13.51
CA GLY A 216 -50.49 -3.98 13.80
C GLY A 216 -49.34 -3.20 13.16
N GLY A 217 -48.53 -3.86 12.33
CA GLY A 217 -47.35 -3.27 11.69
C GLY A 217 -47.69 -2.66 10.34
N ARG A 218 -47.44 -1.37 10.18
CA ARG A 218 -47.44 -0.73 8.87
C ARG A 218 -46.28 -1.28 8.05
N GLY A 219 -46.62 -2.24 7.16
CA GLY A 219 -45.78 -2.55 6.04
C GLY A 219 -44.45 -3.23 6.31
N VAL A 220 -44.45 -4.43 6.84
CA VAL A 220 -43.27 -5.29 6.78
C VAL A 220 -43.01 -5.62 5.30
N PRO A 221 -41.80 -5.34 4.73
CA PRO A 221 -41.49 -5.70 3.36
C PRO A 221 -41.72 -7.20 3.11
N GLY A 222 -42.53 -7.51 2.09
CA GLY A 222 -42.87 -8.90 1.74
C GLY A 222 -44.18 -9.45 2.28
N MET A 223 -44.82 -8.80 3.27
CA MET A 223 -46.14 -9.19 3.71
C MET A 223 -47.23 -8.63 2.77
N ARG A 224 -48.25 -9.46 2.48
CA ARG A 224 -49.49 -9.02 1.82
C ARG A 224 -50.56 -8.74 2.84
N PRO A 225 -51.44 -7.76 2.62
CA PRO A 225 -52.56 -7.53 3.52
C PRO A 225 -53.50 -8.74 3.50
N LYS A 226 -54.07 -9.08 4.66
CA LYS A 226 -55.15 -10.06 4.75
C LYS A 226 -56.49 -9.38 4.53
N CYS A 227 -57.43 -10.09 3.94
CA CYS A 227 -58.77 -9.59 3.76
C CYS A 227 -59.66 -10.04 4.90
N SER A 228 -60.30 -9.12 5.63
CA SER A 228 -61.20 -9.47 6.73
C SER A 228 -62.46 -10.21 6.24
N ALA A 229 -62.78 -10.12 4.97
CA ALA A 229 -63.95 -10.82 4.39
C ALA A 229 -63.65 -12.30 4.04
N CYS A 230 -62.40 -12.66 3.68
CA CYS A 230 -62.03 -14.03 3.33
C CYS A 230 -60.95 -14.64 4.21
N GLY A 231 -60.32 -13.85 5.09
CA GLY A 231 -59.30 -14.34 6.01
C GLY A 231 -57.95 -14.68 5.37
N GLU A 232 -57.83 -14.65 4.04
CA GLU A 232 -56.64 -15.02 3.30
C GLU A 232 -55.81 -13.78 2.83
N GLU A 233 -54.59 -14.04 2.39
CA GLU A 233 -53.79 -12.99 1.72
C GLU A 233 -54.54 -12.43 0.48
N CYS A 234 -54.60 -11.10 0.40
CA CYS A 234 -55.36 -10.45 -0.67
C CYS A 234 -54.68 -10.66 -2.04
N LYS A 235 -55.29 -11.45 -2.90
CA LYS A 235 -54.85 -11.69 -4.29
C LYS A 235 -55.37 -10.65 -5.30
N LEU A 236 -56.07 -9.62 -4.81
CA LEU A 236 -56.69 -8.58 -5.66
C LEU A 236 -57.65 -9.15 -6.72
N GLN A 237 -58.37 -10.24 -6.39
CA GLN A 237 -59.27 -10.89 -7.31
C GLN A 237 -60.75 -10.43 -7.16
N CYS A 238 -61.04 -9.75 -6.04
CA CYS A 238 -62.38 -9.14 -5.84
C CYS A 238 -62.55 -7.89 -6.75
N PRO A 239 -63.78 -7.43 -6.94
CA PRO A 239 -64.03 -6.25 -7.81
C PRO A 239 -63.19 -5.01 -7.43
N LYS A 240 -63.13 -4.68 -6.14
CA LYS A 240 -62.29 -3.56 -5.63
C LYS A 240 -60.82 -3.80 -5.82
N GLY A 241 -60.29 -5.00 -5.66
CA GLY A 241 -58.91 -5.35 -5.90
C GLY A 241 -58.51 -5.30 -7.38
N LYS A 242 -59.44 -5.68 -8.27
CA LYS A 242 -59.23 -5.56 -9.71
C LYS A 242 -59.18 -4.07 -10.15
N GLU A 243 -60.01 -3.22 -9.60
CA GLU A 243 -60.01 -1.78 -9.80
C GLU A 243 -58.68 -1.14 -9.37
N PHE A 244 -58.17 -1.53 -8.20
CA PHE A 244 -56.88 -1.10 -7.70
C PHE A 244 -55.71 -1.52 -8.61
N LYS A 245 -55.74 -2.80 -9.05
CA LYS A 245 -54.70 -3.32 -9.96
C LYS A 245 -54.62 -2.57 -11.30
N ASN A 246 -55.77 -2.05 -11.77
CA ASN A 246 -55.83 -1.24 -12.99
C ASN A 246 -55.35 0.20 -12.78
N LYS A 247 -55.42 0.74 -11.55
CA LYS A 247 -54.93 2.10 -11.22
C LYS A 247 -53.41 2.17 -10.97
N ILE A 248 -52.75 1.02 -10.68
CA ILE A 248 -51.30 0.93 -10.42
C ILE A 248 -50.50 0.61 -11.70
N ARG A 249 -51.15 0.20 -12.77
CA ARG A 249 -50.52 0.03 -14.08
C ARG A 249 -50.42 1.36 -14.80
#